data_c0227e901e723ca1a90ab688d2091438
#
_entry.id   c0227e901e723ca1a90ab688d2091438
#
_cell.length_a   1.000
_cell.length_b   1.000
_cell.length_c   1.000
_cell.angle_alpha   90.00
_cell.angle_beta   90.00
_cell.angle_gamma   90.00
#
_symmetry.space_group_name_H-M   'P 1'
#
loop_
_entity.id
_entity.type
_entity.pdbx_description
1 polymer ?
#
loop_
_entity_poly.entity_id
_entity_poly.type
_entity_poly.pdbx_seq_one_letter_code
_entity_poly.pdbx_strand_id
1 'polypeptide(L)'
;MLVRVKIDQAQTLRDLEVETYRDTFGPYIVEKDLEDYFSTVLSLEQIEKDLLEPESETYFVLNEDQEICGFLKINWGQAQTEPVEMDKSF
;
A
#
# COMPACT_ATOMS: atom_id res chain seq x y z
N MET A 1 -16.70 1.71 -1.66
CA MET A 1 -16.50 3.09 -1.24
C MET A 1 -15.04 3.37 -0.95
N LEU A 2 -14.52 4.47 -1.42
CA LEU A 2 -13.13 4.85 -1.22
C LEU A 2 -13.02 6.00 -0.22
N VAL A 3 -12.09 5.85 0.74
CA VAL A 3 -11.82 6.89 1.72
C VAL A 3 -10.33 7.18 1.72
N ARG A 4 -9.97 8.45 1.57
CA ARG A 4 -8.57 8.82 1.53
C ARG A 4 -7.87 8.52 2.85
N VAL A 5 -6.70 7.88 2.76
CA VAL A 5 -5.90 7.57 3.94
C VAL A 5 -5.19 8.84 4.40
N LYS A 6 -5.28 9.13 5.69
CA LYS A 6 -4.62 10.29 6.29
C LYS A 6 -3.36 9.86 7.00
N ILE A 7 -2.50 10.83 7.30
CA ILE A 7 -1.20 10.55 7.91
C ILE A 7 -1.35 9.84 9.27
N ASP A 8 -2.38 10.17 10.03
CA ASP A 8 -2.62 9.53 11.32
C ASP A 8 -3.16 8.10 11.17
N GLN A 9 -3.43 7.66 9.96
CA GLN A 9 -3.89 6.31 9.67
C GLN A 9 -2.77 5.45 9.06
N ALA A 10 -1.53 5.95 9.11
CA ALA A 10 -0.41 5.25 8.51
C ALA A 10 -0.22 3.85 9.09
N GLN A 11 -0.39 3.69 10.40
CA GLN A 11 -0.24 2.39 11.04
C GLN A 11 -1.30 1.41 10.54
N THR A 12 -2.53 1.88 10.40
CA THR A 12 -3.62 1.05 9.90
C THR A 12 -3.33 0.59 8.47
N LEU A 13 -2.85 1.51 7.65
CA LEU A 13 -2.49 1.18 6.28
C LEU A 13 -1.34 0.18 6.23
N ARG A 14 -0.33 0.38 7.07
CA ARG A 14 0.80 -0.54 7.13
C ARG A 14 0.35 -1.95 7.49
N ASP A 15 -0.49 -2.05 8.51
CA ASP A 15 -1.01 -3.34 8.94
C ASP A 15 -1.75 -4.05 7.79
N LEU A 16 -2.53 -3.29 7.04
CA LEU A 16 -3.26 -3.83 5.91
C LEU A 16 -2.31 -4.29 4.79
N GLU A 17 -1.29 -3.49 4.50
CA GLU A 17 -0.34 -3.85 3.46
C GLU A 17 0.48 -5.08 3.86
N VAL A 18 0.90 -5.15 5.11
CA VAL A 18 1.65 -6.31 5.61
C VAL A 18 0.80 -7.57 5.50
N GLU A 19 -0.44 -7.49 5.93
CA GLU A 19 -1.34 -8.63 5.87
C GLU A 19 -1.58 -9.09 4.45
N THR A 20 -1.84 -8.16 3.55
CA THR A 20 -2.07 -8.47 2.14
C THR A 20 -0.84 -9.10 1.50
N TYR A 21 0.32 -8.54 1.78
CA TYR A 21 1.57 -9.04 1.23
C TYR A 21 1.86 -10.46 1.74
N ARG A 22 1.65 -10.66 3.04
CA ARG A 22 1.89 -11.97 3.65
C ARG A 22 0.93 -13.02 3.08
N ASP A 23 -0.33 -12.66 2.86
CA ASP A 23 -1.29 -13.58 2.26
C ASP A 23 -0.89 -13.98 0.85
N THR A 24 -0.37 -13.03 0.09
CA THR A 24 -0.04 -13.27 -1.31
C THR A 24 1.29 -14.01 -1.47
N PHE A 25 2.30 -13.61 -0.72
CA PHE A 25 3.67 -14.09 -0.90
C PHE A 25 4.19 -14.96 0.22
N GLY A 26 3.49 -15.02 1.35
CA GLY A 26 3.93 -15.81 2.49
C GLY A 26 4.29 -17.25 2.14
N PRO A 27 3.47 -17.96 1.32
CA PRO A 27 3.78 -19.34 0.96
C PRO A 27 5.01 -19.50 0.07
N TYR A 28 5.48 -18.41 -0.53
CA TYR A 28 6.56 -18.47 -1.52
C TYR A 28 7.87 -17.85 -1.05
N ILE A 29 7.84 -17.09 0.03
CA ILE A 29 9.00 -16.35 0.51
C ILE A 29 9.27 -16.74 1.96
N VAL A 30 10.55 -16.95 2.30
CA VAL A 30 10.89 -17.33 3.68
C VAL A 30 10.57 -16.17 4.62
N GLU A 31 10.22 -16.53 5.84
CA GLU A 31 9.77 -15.56 6.85
C GLU A 31 10.81 -14.46 7.09
N LYS A 32 12.08 -14.80 7.10
CA LYS A 32 13.13 -13.82 7.31
C LYS A 32 13.12 -12.73 6.24
N ASP A 33 12.93 -13.14 4.98
CA ASP A 33 12.90 -12.18 3.89
C ASP A 33 11.65 -11.31 3.97
N LEU A 34 10.54 -11.88 4.40
CA LEU A 34 9.32 -11.10 4.60
C LEU A 34 9.52 -10.06 5.69
N GLU A 35 10.16 -10.43 6.79
CA GLU A 35 10.40 -9.50 7.88
C GLU A 35 11.31 -8.36 7.45
N ASP A 36 12.33 -8.67 6.65
CA ASP A 36 13.21 -7.64 6.12
C ASP A 36 12.44 -6.67 5.23
N TYR A 37 11.57 -7.19 4.39
CA TYR A 37 10.74 -6.37 3.52
C TYR A 37 9.83 -5.47 4.34
N PHE A 38 9.18 -6.04 5.35
CA PHE A 38 8.25 -5.28 6.17
C PHE A 38 8.94 -4.19 7.00
N SER A 39 10.17 -4.42 7.41
CA SER A 39 10.88 -3.44 8.21
C SER A 39 11.58 -2.37 7.38
N THR A 40 11.67 -2.56 6.07
CA THR A 40 12.29 -1.57 5.18
C THR A 40 11.26 -0.93 4.26
N VAL A 41 10.74 -1.69 3.31
CA VAL A 41 9.84 -1.15 2.29
C VAL A 41 8.47 -0.80 2.87
N LEU A 42 7.98 -1.62 3.81
CA LEU A 42 6.68 -1.39 4.44
C LEU A 42 6.82 -0.89 5.87
N SER A 43 7.93 -0.24 6.21
CA SER A 43 8.09 0.35 7.53
C SER A 43 7.09 1.50 7.69
N LEU A 44 6.73 1.78 8.94
CA LEU A 44 5.80 2.89 9.21
C LEU A 44 6.34 4.20 8.68
N GLU A 45 7.65 4.42 8.83
CA GLU A 45 8.29 5.63 8.34
C GLU A 45 8.13 5.77 6.82
N GLN A 46 8.32 4.67 6.09
CA GLN A 46 8.16 4.71 4.65
C GLN A 46 6.70 4.96 4.24
N ILE A 47 5.78 4.34 4.95
CA ILE A 47 4.35 4.54 4.69
C ILE A 47 3.97 6.00 4.93
N GLU A 48 4.45 6.58 6.01
CA GLU A 48 4.18 7.99 6.30
C GLU A 48 4.75 8.89 5.21
N LYS A 49 5.95 8.58 4.76
CA LYS A 49 6.59 9.35 3.70
C LYS A 49 5.76 9.28 2.42
N ASP A 50 5.27 8.10 2.08
CA ASP A 50 4.43 7.92 0.91
C ASP A 50 3.13 8.71 1.01
N LEU A 51 2.54 8.75 2.19
CA LEU A 51 1.30 9.49 2.39
C LEU A 51 1.49 11.00 2.28
N LEU A 52 2.70 11.47 2.52
CA LEU A 52 3.02 12.89 2.40
C LEU A 52 3.45 13.27 0.99
N GLU A 53 3.58 12.30 0.09
CA GLU A 53 3.99 12.57 -1.28
C GLU A 53 2.88 13.32 -2.02
N PRO A 54 3.15 14.53 -2.53
CA PRO A 54 2.09 15.33 -3.17
C PRO A 54 1.59 14.76 -4.49
N GLU A 55 2.35 13.87 -5.11
CA GLU A 55 1.96 13.29 -6.39
C GLU A 55 1.43 11.88 -6.27
N SER A 56 0.96 11.52 -5.08
CA SER A 56 0.31 10.23 -4.89
C SER A 56 -0.82 10.36 -3.88
N GLU A 57 -1.78 9.46 -4.00
CA GLU A 57 -2.89 9.38 -3.06
C GLU A 57 -3.17 7.92 -2.77
N THR A 58 -3.47 7.63 -1.52
CA THR A 58 -3.81 6.27 -1.10
C THR A 58 -5.20 6.28 -0.49
N TYR A 59 -5.98 5.26 -0.81
CA TYR A 59 -7.36 5.15 -0.36
C TYR A 59 -7.60 3.78 0.26
N PHE A 60 -8.41 3.75 1.31
CA PHE A 60 -8.99 2.50 1.79
C PHE A 60 -10.22 2.16 0.96
N VAL A 61 -10.38 0.88 0.64
CA VAL A 61 -11.58 0.39 -0.01
C VAL A 61 -12.48 -0.19 1.07
N LEU A 62 -13.67 0.35 1.20
CA LEU A 62 -14.62 -0.09 2.23
C LEU A 62 -15.75 -0.89 1.60
N ASN A 63 -16.21 -1.92 2.31
CA ASN A 63 -17.36 -2.69 1.88
C ASN A 63 -18.65 -2.03 2.36
N GLU A 64 -19.78 -2.72 2.17
CA GLU A 64 -21.08 -2.17 2.54
C GLU A 64 -21.22 -1.94 4.05
N ASP A 65 -20.47 -2.68 4.84
CA ASP A 65 -20.49 -2.56 6.30
C ASP A 65 -19.50 -1.52 6.81
N GLN A 66 -18.88 -0.75 5.90
CA GLN A 66 -17.88 0.27 6.23
C GLN A 66 -16.61 -0.32 6.80
N GLU A 67 -16.33 -1.56 6.46
CA GLU A 67 -15.10 -2.23 6.88
C GLU A 67 -14.05 -2.13 5.79
N ILE A 68 -12.79 -1.98 6.19
CA ILE A 68 -11.69 -1.89 5.24
C ILE A 68 -11.45 -3.28 4.65
N CYS A 69 -11.65 -3.41 3.34
CA CYS A 69 -11.41 -4.67 2.66
C CYS A 69 -10.23 -4.62 1.69
N GLY A 70 -9.61 -3.46 1.54
CA GLY A 70 -8.44 -3.34 0.67
C GLY A 70 -7.93 -1.91 0.65
N PHE A 71 -6.99 -1.66 -0.24
CA PHE A 71 -6.47 -0.31 -0.42
C PHE A 71 -6.09 -0.10 -1.88
N LEU A 72 -6.05 1.18 -2.26
CA LEU A 72 -5.71 1.58 -3.63
C LEU A 72 -4.72 2.72 -3.55
N LYS A 73 -3.66 2.65 -4.34
CA LYS A 73 -2.65 3.69 -4.39
C LYS A 73 -2.59 4.24 -5.81
N ILE A 74 -2.70 5.55 -5.95
CA ILE A 74 -2.66 6.24 -7.23
C ILE A 74 -1.46 7.16 -7.26
N ASN A 75 -0.63 7.03 -8.30
CA ASN A 75 0.53 7.88 -8.49
C ASN A 75 0.41 8.59 -9.82
N TRP A 76 0.89 9.84 -9.88
CA TRP A 76 0.91 10.59 -11.12
C TRP A 76 2.13 11.50 -11.13
N GLY A 77 2.37 12.13 -12.28
CA GLY A 77 3.49 13.05 -12.41
C GLY A 77 4.82 12.39 -12.13
N GLN A 78 5.62 13.01 -11.29
CA GLN A 78 6.95 12.51 -10.97
C GLN A 78 6.93 11.22 -10.17
N ALA A 79 5.84 10.93 -9.49
CA ALA A 79 5.74 9.72 -8.70
C ALA A 79 5.52 8.48 -9.54
N GLN A 80 5.12 8.66 -10.79
CA GLN A 80 4.86 7.55 -11.69
C GLN A 80 6.10 7.24 -12.50
N THR A 81 6.66 6.05 -12.31
CA THR A 81 7.92 5.69 -12.96
C THR A 81 7.76 4.76 -14.17
N GLU A 82 6.66 4.04 -14.24
CA GLU A 82 6.47 3.04 -15.29
C GLU A 82 5.09 3.18 -15.94
N PRO A 83 4.80 4.31 -16.57
CA PRO A 83 3.46 4.55 -17.09
C PRO A 83 3.06 3.62 -18.22
N VAL A 84 4.01 3.21 -19.03
CA VAL A 84 3.71 2.41 -20.20
C VAL A 84 3.31 0.99 -19.85
N GLU A 85 3.98 0.42 -18.87
CA GLU A 85 3.69 -0.95 -18.45
C GLU A 85 2.30 -1.09 -17.89
N MET A 86 1.82 -0.07 -17.24
CA MET A 86 0.48 -0.09 -16.67
C MET A 86 -0.57 -0.35 -17.72
N ASP A 87 -0.42 0.29 -18.85
CA ASP A 87 -1.38 0.17 -19.92
C ASP A 87 -1.39 -1.21 -20.53
N LYS A 88 -0.25 -1.83 -20.57
CA LYS A 88 -0.12 -3.13 -21.22
C LYS A 88 -0.59 -4.29 -20.38
N SER A 89 -0.73 -4.08 -19.09
CA SER A 89 -1.13 -5.16 -18.23
C SER A 89 -2.60 -5.52 -18.36
N PHE A 90 -3.31 -4.77 -19.17
CA PHE A 90 -4.73 -5.03 -19.40
C PHE A 90 -4.98 -5.52 -20.83
#